data_3153daf398e138552bb8fba31c42f0ae
#
_entry.id   3153daf398e138552bb8fba31c42f0ae
#
_cell.length_a   1.000
_cell.length_b   1.000
_cell.length_c   1.000
_cell.angle_alpha   90.00
_cell.angle_beta   90.00
_cell.angle_gamma   90.00
#
_symmetry.space_group_name_H-M   'P 1'
#
loop_
_entity.id
_entity.type
_entity.pdbx_description
1 polymer ?
#
loop_
_entity_poly.entity_id
_entity_poly.type
_entity_poly.pdbx_seq_one_letter_code
_entity_poly.pdbx_strand_id
1 'polypeptide(L)'
;MKTAKYSVGLRILLLVLAGVCAAHAAGLKYWVEPCERPSEKGCKSGDPDLAQWAMEAWQTVSGGKLIVARTTDKSRALIRIHWESGRTGLFGETRGGDVYVRPAAGEGLTREATVYLTCLHETGHALGLSHTANFEDIMYNFQYGGDISEYFARYVRKLVRREDIRKFSGISPNDQKRLAAGL
;
A
#
# COMPACT_ATOMS: atom_id res chain seq x y z
N MET A 1 8.48 -52.99 -68.29
CA MET A 1 8.62 -51.53 -68.02
C MET A 1 7.59 -51.14 -66.99
N LYS A 2 7.98 -50.89 -65.75
CA LYS A 2 7.09 -50.47 -64.65
C LYS A 2 7.46 -49.04 -64.26
N THR A 3 6.55 -48.10 -64.48
CA THR A 3 6.70 -46.71 -64.13
C THR A 3 6.31 -46.49 -62.68
N ALA A 4 7.22 -46.08 -61.85
CA ALA A 4 7.01 -45.65 -60.44
C ALA A 4 6.47 -44.25 -60.41
N LYS A 5 5.28 -44.05 -59.77
CA LYS A 5 4.73 -42.71 -59.44
C LYS A 5 5.21 -42.31 -58.09
N TYR A 6 5.96 -41.22 -58.00
CA TYR A 6 6.34 -40.55 -56.75
C TYR A 6 5.21 -39.58 -56.35
N SER A 7 4.58 -39.88 -55.21
CA SER A 7 3.61 -38.97 -54.57
C SER A 7 4.40 -38.02 -53.63
N VAL A 8 4.38 -36.73 -53.94
CA VAL A 8 4.94 -35.67 -53.08
C VAL A 8 3.88 -35.28 -52.10
N GLY A 9 4.02 -35.77 -50.86
CA GLY A 9 3.16 -35.37 -49.74
C GLY A 9 3.56 -34.00 -49.21
N LEU A 10 2.74 -32.99 -49.46
CA LEU A 10 2.85 -31.66 -48.91
C LEU A 10 2.48 -31.67 -47.41
N ARG A 11 3.47 -31.68 -46.51
CA ARG A 11 3.25 -31.50 -45.06
C ARG A 11 3.07 -30.02 -44.75
N ILE A 12 1.82 -29.61 -44.56
CA ILE A 12 1.49 -28.28 -44.04
C ILE A 12 1.83 -28.27 -42.53
N LEU A 13 2.91 -27.58 -42.16
CA LEU A 13 3.28 -27.34 -40.79
C LEU A 13 2.42 -26.19 -40.25
N LEU A 14 1.36 -26.49 -39.51
CA LEU A 14 0.54 -25.52 -38.78
C LEU A 14 1.34 -25.04 -37.57
N LEU A 15 1.97 -23.87 -37.68
CA LEU A 15 2.52 -23.11 -36.56
C LEU A 15 1.34 -22.52 -35.77
N VAL A 16 0.96 -23.18 -34.69
CA VAL A 16 0.05 -22.62 -33.68
C VAL A 16 0.86 -21.60 -32.90
N LEU A 17 0.75 -20.33 -33.23
CA LEU A 17 1.21 -19.20 -32.39
C LEU A 17 0.27 -19.16 -31.17
N ALA A 18 0.69 -19.81 -30.08
CA ALA A 18 0.09 -19.61 -28.77
C ALA A 18 0.42 -18.19 -28.32
N GLY A 19 -0.45 -17.26 -28.65
CA GLY A 19 -0.44 -15.92 -28.09
C GLY A 19 -0.66 -16.02 -26.58
N VAL A 20 0.42 -15.93 -25.80
CA VAL A 20 0.32 -15.75 -24.35
C VAL A 20 -0.25 -14.34 -24.14
N CYS A 21 -1.57 -14.24 -24.05
CA CYS A 21 -2.23 -13.07 -23.47
C CYS A 21 -1.80 -13.02 -22.00
N ALA A 22 -0.73 -12.25 -21.69
CA ALA A 22 -0.43 -11.86 -20.34
C ALA A 22 -1.63 -11.00 -19.89
N ALA A 23 -2.59 -11.62 -19.22
CA ALA A 23 -3.60 -10.90 -18.47
C ALA A 23 -2.84 -10.07 -17.44
N HIS A 24 -2.64 -8.78 -17.70
CA HIS A 24 -2.17 -7.84 -16.72
C HIS A 24 -3.23 -7.86 -15.61
N ALA A 25 -2.92 -8.50 -14.50
CA ALA A 25 -3.75 -8.42 -13.30
C ALA A 25 -3.94 -6.93 -13.02
N ALA A 26 -5.17 -6.46 -13.21
CA ALA A 26 -5.48 -5.06 -12.97
C ALA A 26 -5.23 -4.81 -11.48
N GLY A 27 -4.13 -4.11 -11.16
CA GLY A 27 -3.73 -3.86 -9.79
C GLY A 27 -4.85 -3.17 -9.01
N LEU A 28 -4.85 -3.36 -7.68
CA LEU A 28 -5.73 -2.68 -6.76
C LEU A 28 -5.55 -1.17 -6.93
N LYS A 29 -6.58 -0.49 -7.41
CA LYS A 29 -6.53 0.96 -7.60
C LYS A 29 -6.76 1.68 -6.28
N TYR A 30 -5.89 2.65 -6.01
CA TYR A 30 -6.07 3.54 -4.87
C TYR A 30 -5.99 5.01 -5.29
N TRP A 31 -6.69 5.86 -4.55
CA TRP A 31 -6.68 7.30 -4.73
C TRP A 31 -6.24 7.96 -3.42
N VAL A 32 -5.48 9.04 -3.55
CA VAL A 32 -5.06 9.87 -2.43
C VAL A 32 -5.58 11.28 -2.66
N GLU A 33 -6.29 11.82 -1.68
CA GLU A 33 -6.77 13.21 -1.70
C GLU A 33 -5.58 14.18 -1.87
N PRO A 34 -5.60 15.08 -2.87
CA PRO A 34 -4.61 16.14 -2.94
C PRO A 34 -4.73 17.07 -1.72
N CYS A 35 -3.60 17.57 -1.22
CA CYS A 35 -3.61 18.55 -0.12
C CYS A 35 -3.83 19.98 -0.65
N GLU A 36 -5.04 20.28 -1.09
CA GLU A 36 -5.41 21.58 -1.65
C GLU A 36 -5.89 22.58 -0.59
N ARG A 37 -6.32 22.09 0.58
CA ARG A 37 -6.84 22.88 1.71
C ARG A 37 -6.11 22.56 3.00
N PRO A 38 -4.81 22.89 3.10
CA PRO A 38 -3.96 22.46 4.23
C PRO A 38 -4.46 22.96 5.58
N SER A 39 -4.93 24.19 5.68
CA SER A 39 -5.45 24.76 6.93
C SER A 39 -6.74 24.09 7.42
N GLU A 40 -7.58 23.61 6.49
CA GLU A 40 -8.83 22.95 6.81
C GLU A 40 -8.62 21.45 7.10
N LYS A 41 -7.74 20.80 6.34
CA LYS A 41 -7.51 19.37 6.39
C LYS A 41 -6.36 18.95 7.32
N GLY A 42 -5.54 19.88 7.79
CA GLY A 42 -4.35 19.60 8.58
C GLY A 42 -3.19 18.96 7.79
N CYS A 43 -3.36 18.72 6.50
CA CYS A 43 -2.34 18.11 5.65
C CYS A 43 -1.27 19.11 5.20
N LYS A 44 -0.14 18.60 4.72
CA LYS A 44 0.92 19.35 4.04
C LYS A 44 1.09 18.81 2.62
N SER A 45 1.69 19.61 1.74
CA SER A 45 1.88 19.25 0.32
C SER A 45 2.61 17.93 0.09
N GLY A 46 3.46 17.51 1.02
CA GLY A 46 4.19 16.23 0.97
C GLY A 46 3.41 15.02 1.52
N ASP A 47 2.26 15.20 2.18
CA ASP A 47 1.53 14.08 2.78
C ASP A 47 0.97 13.07 1.76
N PRO A 48 0.51 13.49 0.57
CA PRO A 48 0.11 12.54 -0.47
C PRO A 48 1.21 11.56 -0.91
N ASP A 49 2.49 11.96 -0.81
CA ASP A 49 3.61 11.06 -1.09
C ASP A 49 3.77 10.03 0.03
N LEU A 50 3.59 10.43 1.30
CA LEU A 50 3.66 9.52 2.45
C LEU A 50 2.57 8.43 2.35
N ALA A 51 1.36 8.81 1.95
CA ALA A 51 0.28 7.86 1.70
C ALA A 51 0.59 6.92 0.53
N GLN A 52 1.19 7.42 -0.54
CA GLN A 52 1.67 6.59 -1.64
C GLN A 52 2.75 5.61 -1.17
N TRP A 53 3.73 6.06 -0.41
CA TRP A 53 4.79 5.19 0.12
C TRP A 53 4.25 4.09 1.04
N ALA A 54 3.18 4.36 1.78
CA ALA A 54 2.50 3.35 2.58
C ALA A 54 1.90 2.23 1.70
N MET A 55 1.25 2.58 0.60
CA MET A 55 0.73 1.59 -0.37
C MET A 55 1.85 0.81 -1.06
N GLU A 56 2.94 1.50 -1.46
CA GLU A 56 4.12 0.87 -2.04
C GLU A 56 4.81 -0.10 -1.06
N ALA A 57 4.82 0.23 0.23
CA ALA A 57 5.37 -0.63 1.27
C ALA A 57 4.58 -1.95 1.40
N TRP A 58 3.26 -1.89 1.43
CA TRP A 58 2.41 -3.09 1.43
C TRP A 58 2.62 -3.95 0.16
N GLN A 59 2.70 -3.31 -1.02
CA GLN A 59 3.03 -4.02 -2.25
C GLN A 59 4.38 -4.75 -2.14
N THR A 60 5.41 -4.05 -1.66
CA THR A 60 6.78 -4.60 -1.55
C THR A 60 6.82 -5.83 -0.67
N VAL A 61 6.20 -5.78 0.53
CA VAL A 61 6.23 -6.91 1.48
C VAL A 61 5.30 -8.05 1.08
N SER A 62 4.39 -7.84 0.14
CA SER A 62 3.48 -8.90 -0.35
C SER A 62 4.17 -9.99 -1.16
N GLY A 63 5.43 -9.80 -1.55
CA GLY A 63 6.16 -10.73 -2.41
C GLY A 63 5.54 -10.86 -3.82
N GLY A 64 4.92 -9.78 -4.32
CA GLY A 64 4.31 -9.72 -5.67
C GLY A 64 2.85 -10.19 -5.74
N LYS A 65 2.25 -10.60 -4.63
CA LYS A 65 0.84 -10.99 -4.58
C LYS A 65 -0.10 -9.78 -4.66
N LEU A 66 0.28 -8.64 -4.07
CA LEU A 66 -0.45 -7.38 -4.14
C LEU A 66 0.22 -6.47 -5.17
N ILE A 67 -0.53 -6.04 -6.18
CA ILE A 67 -0.13 -4.99 -7.11
C ILE A 67 -1.03 -3.80 -6.86
N VAL A 68 -0.46 -2.63 -6.55
CA VAL A 68 -1.22 -1.40 -6.33
C VAL A 68 -0.97 -0.40 -7.46
N ALA A 69 -1.99 0.36 -7.85
CA ALA A 69 -1.91 1.38 -8.87
C ALA A 69 -2.62 2.67 -8.41
N ARG A 70 -1.87 3.77 -8.29
CA ARG A 70 -2.46 5.07 -7.98
C ARG A 70 -3.31 5.55 -9.15
N THR A 71 -4.49 6.08 -8.86
CA THR A 71 -5.40 6.69 -9.85
C THR A 71 -5.73 8.13 -9.45
N THR A 72 -5.96 8.98 -10.44
CA THR A 72 -6.49 10.33 -10.23
C THR A 72 -8.03 10.34 -10.18
N ASP A 73 -8.66 9.29 -10.65
CA ASP A 73 -10.12 9.12 -10.62
C ASP A 73 -10.54 8.39 -9.33
N LYS A 74 -11.08 9.17 -8.38
CA LYS A 74 -11.57 8.67 -7.09
C LYS A 74 -12.64 7.59 -7.25
N SER A 75 -13.50 7.69 -8.26
CA SER A 75 -14.60 6.74 -8.47
C SER A 75 -14.13 5.34 -8.85
N ARG A 76 -12.91 5.23 -9.40
CA ARG A 76 -12.28 3.97 -9.81
C ARG A 76 -11.39 3.33 -8.74
N ALA A 77 -11.21 4.02 -7.61
CA ALA A 77 -10.37 3.55 -6.53
C ALA A 77 -11.14 2.61 -5.58
N LEU A 78 -10.54 1.49 -5.24
CA LEU A 78 -11.02 0.59 -4.18
C LEU A 78 -10.62 1.09 -2.80
N ILE A 79 -9.43 1.71 -2.68
CA ILE A 79 -8.96 2.37 -1.46
C ILE A 79 -8.86 3.86 -1.74
N ARG A 80 -9.46 4.67 -0.87
CA ARG A 80 -9.50 6.14 -0.98
C ARG A 80 -8.98 6.74 0.31
N ILE A 81 -7.84 7.43 0.22
CA ILE A 81 -7.17 8.04 1.38
C ILE A 81 -7.53 9.51 1.43
N HIS A 82 -8.13 9.92 2.55
CA HIS A 82 -8.64 11.26 2.82
C HIS A 82 -7.87 11.92 3.96
N TRP A 83 -7.70 13.24 3.88
CA TRP A 83 -7.19 14.05 4.97
C TRP A 83 -8.34 14.64 5.77
N GLU A 84 -8.25 14.53 7.09
CA GLU A 84 -9.27 15.03 7.99
C GLU A 84 -8.62 15.75 9.19
N SER A 85 -9.04 16.98 9.47
CA SER A 85 -8.60 17.64 10.71
C SER A 85 -9.36 17.02 11.88
N GLY A 86 -8.63 16.39 12.82
CA GLY A 86 -9.24 15.69 13.94
C GLY A 86 -9.12 16.44 15.26
N ARG A 87 -10.18 16.40 16.07
CA ARG A 87 -10.18 16.85 17.46
C ARG A 87 -10.11 15.72 18.48
N THR A 88 -10.19 14.49 18.05
CA THR A 88 -10.23 13.29 18.91
C THR A 88 -8.93 12.55 18.77
N GLY A 89 -8.30 12.11 19.84
CA GLY A 89 -6.97 11.51 19.90
C GLY A 89 -6.67 10.28 19.02
N LEU A 90 -7.44 10.05 17.97
CA LEU A 90 -7.19 9.04 16.95
C LEU A 90 -6.41 9.65 15.79
N PHE A 91 -5.36 8.98 15.35
CA PHE A 91 -4.55 9.40 14.21
C PHE A 91 -5.21 9.08 12.87
N GLY A 92 -6.08 8.08 12.81
CA GLY A 92 -6.78 7.68 11.62
C GLY A 92 -7.99 6.80 11.89
N GLU A 93 -8.70 6.45 10.83
CA GLU A 93 -9.83 5.55 10.85
C GLU A 93 -10.08 4.97 9.45
N THR A 94 -10.45 3.69 9.38
CA THR A 94 -10.82 3.03 8.13
C THR A 94 -12.25 2.55 8.18
N ARG A 95 -13.03 2.89 7.15
CA ARG A 95 -14.42 2.45 6.96
C ARG A 95 -14.58 1.84 5.56
N GLY A 96 -14.51 0.53 5.48
CA GLY A 96 -14.49 -0.17 4.20
C GLY A 96 -13.26 0.22 3.37
N GLY A 97 -13.45 0.76 2.17
CA GLY A 97 -12.36 1.25 1.31
C GLY A 97 -11.98 2.71 1.54
N ASP A 98 -12.64 3.44 2.44
CA ASP A 98 -12.32 4.84 2.78
C ASP A 98 -11.42 4.90 4.01
N VAL A 99 -10.24 5.46 3.83
CA VAL A 99 -9.20 5.66 4.85
C VAL A 99 -9.14 7.14 5.18
N TYR A 100 -9.35 7.48 6.44
CA TYR A 100 -9.29 8.84 6.95
C TYR A 100 -8.05 9.01 7.81
N VAL A 101 -7.15 9.89 7.39
CA VAL A 101 -5.90 10.18 8.10
C VAL A 101 -6.00 11.57 8.71
N ARG A 102 -5.69 11.67 10.00
CA ARG A 102 -5.60 12.93 10.75
C ARG A 102 -4.13 13.28 10.92
N PRO A 103 -3.58 14.16 10.04
CA PRO A 103 -2.16 14.43 10.06
C PRO A 103 -1.72 15.02 11.40
N ALA A 104 -0.61 14.52 11.92
CA ALA A 104 -0.02 15.06 13.14
C ALA A 104 0.34 16.54 12.98
N ALA A 105 0.24 17.30 14.05
CA ALA A 105 0.70 18.68 14.10
C ALA A 105 2.24 18.75 14.10
N GLY A 106 2.78 19.96 13.88
CA GLY A 106 4.22 20.19 13.90
C GLY A 106 4.92 20.02 12.57
N GLU A 107 6.22 19.75 12.60
CA GLU A 107 7.10 19.69 11.43
C GLU A 107 8.20 18.63 11.59
N GLY A 108 8.95 18.39 10.51
CA GLY A 108 10.11 17.52 10.48
C GLY A 108 9.78 16.03 10.50
N LEU A 109 10.83 15.23 10.69
CA LEU A 109 10.77 13.76 10.52
C LEU A 109 9.78 13.09 11.47
N THR A 110 9.62 13.57 12.69
CA THR A 110 8.66 12.98 13.64
C THR A 110 7.23 13.10 13.13
N ARG A 111 6.84 14.27 12.61
CA ARG A 111 5.51 14.46 12.02
C ARG A 111 5.32 13.58 10.79
N GLU A 112 6.30 13.59 9.87
CA GLU A 112 6.23 12.82 8.63
C GLU A 112 6.15 11.32 8.91
N ALA A 113 6.94 10.82 9.86
CA ALA A 113 6.87 9.44 10.31
C ALA A 113 5.51 9.09 10.90
N THR A 114 4.92 9.98 11.72
CA THR A 114 3.59 9.77 12.29
C THR A 114 2.52 9.69 11.20
N VAL A 115 2.54 10.61 10.23
CA VAL A 115 1.59 10.59 9.10
C VAL A 115 1.76 9.32 8.25
N TYR A 116 3.01 8.96 7.94
CA TYR A 116 3.33 7.75 7.18
C TYR A 116 2.82 6.47 7.88
N LEU A 117 3.18 6.31 9.17
CA LEU A 117 2.77 5.12 9.94
C LEU A 117 1.26 5.06 10.12
N THR A 118 0.58 6.21 10.23
CA THR A 118 -0.89 6.26 10.25
C THR A 118 -1.46 5.81 8.90
N CYS A 119 -0.96 6.34 7.78
CA CYS A 119 -1.36 5.86 6.45
C CYS A 119 -1.14 4.35 6.31
N LEU A 120 0.01 3.85 6.78
CA LEU A 120 0.37 2.44 6.70
C LEU A 120 -0.59 1.57 7.53
N HIS A 121 -0.90 1.96 8.77
CA HIS A 121 -1.84 1.27 9.65
C HIS A 121 -3.25 1.23 9.04
N GLU A 122 -3.77 2.38 8.66
CA GLU A 122 -5.14 2.48 8.15
C GLU A 122 -5.30 1.79 6.78
N THR A 123 -4.30 1.87 5.90
CA THR A 123 -4.34 1.10 4.65
C THR A 123 -4.19 -0.40 4.89
N GLY A 124 -3.53 -0.82 5.97
CA GLY A 124 -3.53 -2.21 6.43
C GLY A 124 -4.94 -2.72 6.72
N HIS A 125 -5.78 -1.91 7.39
CA HIS A 125 -7.20 -2.23 7.59
C HIS A 125 -7.97 -2.32 6.26
N ALA A 126 -7.73 -1.39 5.34
CA ALA A 126 -8.36 -1.42 4.02
C ALA A 126 -7.93 -2.66 3.19
N LEU A 127 -6.77 -3.24 3.48
CA LEU A 127 -6.27 -4.51 2.93
C LEU A 127 -6.76 -5.75 3.71
N GLY A 128 -7.62 -5.59 4.71
CA GLY A 128 -8.22 -6.69 5.47
C GLY A 128 -7.48 -7.09 6.75
N LEU A 129 -6.43 -6.38 7.15
CA LEU A 129 -5.73 -6.68 8.40
C LEU A 129 -6.50 -6.16 9.62
N SER A 130 -6.64 -6.98 10.64
CA SER A 130 -7.17 -6.59 11.94
C SER A 130 -6.05 -6.16 12.89
N HIS A 131 -6.41 -5.54 14.02
CA HIS A 131 -5.45 -5.19 15.08
C HIS A 131 -4.69 -6.39 15.66
N THR A 132 -3.53 -6.12 16.24
CA THR A 132 -2.71 -7.06 17.02
C THR A 132 -2.38 -6.48 18.40
N ALA A 133 -2.00 -7.37 19.32
CA ALA A 133 -1.47 -6.99 20.63
C ALA A 133 0.07 -6.91 20.67
N ASN A 134 0.75 -7.18 19.57
CA ASN A 134 2.21 -7.12 19.50
C ASN A 134 2.66 -5.69 19.19
N PHE A 135 3.34 -5.05 20.15
CA PHE A 135 3.81 -3.67 20.04
C PHE A 135 4.74 -3.41 18.85
N GLU A 136 5.39 -4.44 18.32
CA GLU A 136 6.27 -4.32 17.14
C GLU A 136 5.51 -4.20 15.81
N ASP A 137 4.22 -4.59 15.78
CA ASP A 137 3.43 -4.61 14.56
C ASP A 137 2.94 -3.20 14.19
N ILE A 138 2.82 -2.93 12.87
CA ILE A 138 2.16 -1.71 12.42
C ILE A 138 0.67 -1.74 12.74
N MET A 139 0.06 -2.93 12.80
CA MET A 139 -1.35 -3.13 13.15
C MET A 139 -1.59 -3.18 14.67
N TYR A 140 -0.64 -2.70 15.49
CA TYR A 140 -0.80 -2.65 16.95
C TYR A 140 -1.96 -1.77 17.38
N ASN A 141 -2.75 -2.24 18.38
CA ASN A 141 -3.81 -1.45 18.98
C ASN A 141 -3.39 -0.94 20.36
N PHE A 142 -3.37 0.38 20.52
CA PHE A 142 -3.02 1.05 21.79
C PHE A 142 -3.98 0.74 22.96
N GLN A 143 -5.12 0.12 22.70
CA GLN A 143 -5.99 -0.42 23.78
C GLN A 143 -5.30 -1.51 24.61
N TYR A 144 -4.26 -2.15 24.09
CA TYR A 144 -3.42 -3.11 24.83
C TYR A 144 -2.37 -2.44 25.72
N GLY A 145 -2.33 -1.10 25.77
CA GLY A 145 -1.37 -0.32 26.58
C GLY A 145 -0.19 0.17 25.76
N GLY A 146 0.96 0.36 26.41
CA GLY A 146 2.18 0.83 25.75
C GLY A 146 2.27 2.35 25.59
N ASP A 147 3.48 2.83 25.37
CA ASP A 147 3.78 4.25 25.17
C ASP A 147 3.67 4.61 23.67
N ILE A 148 2.66 5.39 23.35
CA ILE A 148 2.42 5.86 21.98
C ILE A 148 3.56 6.74 21.46
N SER A 149 4.21 7.50 22.34
CA SER A 149 5.34 8.34 21.96
C SER A 149 6.55 7.48 21.60
N GLU A 150 6.82 6.43 22.36
CA GLU A 150 7.89 5.47 22.07
C GLU A 150 7.57 4.66 20.82
N TYR A 151 6.29 4.33 20.56
CA TYR A 151 5.88 3.65 19.34
C TYR A 151 6.33 4.39 18.08
N PHE A 152 6.11 5.69 18.00
CA PHE A 152 6.57 6.50 16.88
C PHE A 152 8.09 6.78 16.94
N ALA A 153 8.63 7.09 18.13
CA ALA A 153 10.03 7.42 18.29
C ALA A 153 10.98 6.32 17.86
N ARG A 154 10.66 5.06 18.12
CA ARG A 154 11.48 3.91 17.67
C ARG A 154 11.63 3.83 16.16
N TYR A 155 10.61 4.24 15.41
CA TYR A 155 10.67 4.32 13.95
C TYR A 155 11.50 5.52 13.50
N VAL A 156 11.26 6.70 14.10
CA VAL A 156 11.99 7.94 13.80
C VAL A 156 13.49 7.77 14.00
N ARG A 157 13.92 7.02 15.03
CA ARG A 157 15.36 6.75 15.28
C ARG A 157 16.07 6.03 14.13
N LYS A 158 15.34 5.43 13.20
CA LYS A 158 15.91 4.78 11.99
C LYS A 158 16.10 5.75 10.84
N LEU A 159 15.56 6.98 10.94
CA LEU A 159 15.52 7.95 9.86
C LEU A 159 16.58 9.03 10.10
N VAL A 160 17.30 9.38 9.03
CA VAL A 160 18.17 10.59 8.99
C VAL A 160 17.48 11.69 8.17
N ARG A 161 16.71 11.30 7.16
CA ARG A 161 15.98 12.17 6.25
C ARG A 161 14.67 11.51 5.79
N ARG A 162 13.79 12.31 5.20
CA ARG A 162 12.45 11.91 4.76
C ARG A 162 12.45 10.66 3.85
N GLU A 163 13.42 10.59 2.92
CA GLU A 163 13.50 9.51 1.94
C GLU A 163 13.84 8.16 2.57
N ASP A 164 14.34 8.14 3.81
CA ASP A 164 14.61 6.89 4.54
C ASP A 164 13.33 6.16 4.92
N ILE A 165 12.17 6.84 4.95
CA ILE A 165 10.84 6.24 5.12
C ILE A 165 10.62 5.14 4.07
N ARG A 166 11.06 5.34 2.83
CA ARG A 166 10.94 4.34 1.76
C ARG A 166 11.87 3.12 1.95
N LYS A 167 12.94 3.27 2.73
CA LYS A 167 13.88 2.18 3.02
C LYS A 167 13.43 1.32 4.19
N PHE A 168 12.77 1.95 5.15
CA PHE A 168 12.29 1.31 6.38
C PHE A 168 10.76 1.30 6.38
N SER A 169 10.15 0.22 5.89
CA SER A 169 8.68 0.17 5.74
C SER A 169 7.92 0.32 7.05
N GLY A 170 8.49 -0.08 8.18
CA GLY A 170 7.78 -0.15 9.45
C GLY A 170 6.85 -1.36 9.60
N ILE A 171 6.71 -2.17 8.56
CA ILE A 171 5.90 -3.40 8.59
C ILE A 171 6.72 -4.51 9.27
N SER A 172 6.13 -5.14 10.28
CA SER A 172 6.76 -6.27 10.98
C SER A 172 6.71 -7.57 10.16
N PRO A 173 7.55 -8.56 10.48
CA PRO A 173 7.43 -9.90 9.88
C PRO A 173 6.07 -10.55 10.15
N ASN A 174 5.45 -10.25 11.30
CA ASN A 174 4.11 -10.74 11.62
C ASN A 174 3.03 -10.12 10.73
N ASP A 175 3.05 -8.78 10.54
CA ASP A 175 2.12 -8.11 9.63
C ASP A 175 2.28 -8.59 8.19
N GLN A 176 3.52 -8.79 7.73
CA GLN A 176 3.81 -9.35 6.40
C GLN A 176 3.19 -10.75 6.24
N LYS A 177 3.38 -11.63 7.24
CA LYS A 177 2.82 -12.99 7.22
C LYS A 177 1.29 -12.96 7.18
N ARG A 178 0.68 -12.07 7.96
CA ARG A 178 -0.79 -11.92 8.02
C ARG A 178 -1.36 -11.38 6.70
N LEU A 179 -0.68 -10.39 6.09
CA LEU A 179 -1.06 -9.91 4.75
C LEU A 179 -1.00 -11.06 3.72
N ALA A 180 0.10 -11.82 3.71
CA ALA A 180 0.28 -12.93 2.76
C ALA A 180 -0.74 -14.06 2.93
N ALA A 181 -1.33 -14.22 4.11
CA ALA A 181 -2.38 -15.19 4.40
C ALA A 181 -3.77 -14.72 3.95
N GLY A 182 -3.98 -13.40 3.81
CA GLY A 182 -5.24 -12.80 3.33
C GLY A 182 -5.30 -12.54 1.82
N LEU A 183 -4.18 -12.67 1.12
CA LEU A 183 -4.04 -12.52 -0.34
C LEU A 183 -4.05 -13.89 -1.04
#